data_22a6e873812bf9b8ffe598211b55d39e
#
_entry.id   22a6e873812bf9b8ffe598211b55d39e
#
_cell.length_a   1.000
_cell.length_b   1.000
_cell.length_c   1.000
_cell.angle_alpha   90.00
_cell.angle_beta   90.00
_cell.angle_gamma   90.00
#
_symmetry.space_group_name_H-M   'P 1'
#
loop_
_entity.id
_entity.type
_entity.pdbx_description
1 polymer ?
#
loop_
_entity_poly.entity_id
_entity_poly.type
_entity_poly.pdbx_seq_one_letter_code
_entity_poly.pdbx_strand_id
1 'polypeptide(L)'
;MTTEMTLHRIEFHHESVEERVKHFHEFKTPLTAEEIHEQALRCLHCGTPYCSSSCPLHNRPVDWNRLVREGKWRDAWECLNATNNFPEVTSRICPCLCEAGCTQYLIEDSAVGIQTIERSIIDRAWKSGWVKPEVPLIRTGKKVAVIGSGPSGLACAQQLAREGHLVTVFEKNDRAGGLMALGIPDFKLEKPLIDRRLEQMKAEGVTFELGTAVGTDKFDEGVHSFAKKVIPAEDVIRDFDAVVLALGSEAPRDLKVPGRDAKGVYLAVDYLTSVTRSLLDSKFADG
;
A
#
# COMPACT_ATOMS: atom_id res chain seq x y z
N MET A 1 -43.72 -15.81 0.22
CA MET A 1 -42.92 -15.51 1.40
C MET A 1 -41.51 -15.25 0.90
N THR A 2 -41.16 -13.99 0.71
CA THR A 2 -39.77 -13.60 0.45
C THR A 2 -39.01 -13.76 1.77
N THR A 3 -38.17 -14.77 1.85
CA THR A 3 -37.20 -14.89 2.93
C THR A 3 -36.36 -13.61 2.88
N GLU A 4 -36.53 -12.71 3.81
CA GLU A 4 -35.61 -11.59 4.00
C GLU A 4 -34.26 -12.21 4.29
N MET A 5 -33.40 -12.21 3.30
CA MET A 5 -32.01 -12.62 3.46
C MET A 5 -31.34 -11.52 4.28
N THR A 6 -31.21 -11.75 5.59
CA THR A 6 -30.44 -10.86 6.47
C THR A 6 -28.97 -11.06 6.13
N LEU A 7 -28.43 -10.16 5.32
CA LEU A 7 -27.02 -10.19 4.94
C LEU A 7 -26.20 -9.60 6.07
N HIS A 8 -25.37 -10.41 6.69
CA HIS A 8 -24.45 -9.97 7.74
C HIS A 8 -23.09 -9.61 7.18
N ARG A 9 -22.35 -8.76 7.90
CA ARG A 9 -20.95 -8.52 7.60
C ARG A 9 -20.15 -9.80 7.77
N ILE A 10 -19.38 -10.16 6.74
CA ILE A 10 -18.42 -11.26 6.76
C ILE A 10 -17.02 -10.65 6.84
N GLU A 11 -16.30 -11.00 7.89
CA GLU A 11 -14.89 -10.61 8.07
C GLU A 11 -13.98 -11.57 7.31
N PHE A 12 -12.72 -11.20 7.12
CA PHE A 12 -11.72 -12.12 6.57
C PHE A 12 -11.67 -13.41 7.38
N HIS A 13 -11.61 -14.54 6.70
CA HIS A 13 -11.26 -15.79 7.35
C HIS A 13 -9.81 -15.73 7.81
N HIS A 14 -9.49 -16.48 8.85
CA HIS A 14 -8.15 -16.55 9.40
C HIS A 14 -7.73 -18.01 9.52
N GLU A 15 -6.45 -18.27 9.27
CA GLU A 15 -5.86 -19.54 9.65
C GLU A 15 -5.97 -19.76 11.16
N SER A 16 -5.98 -21.02 11.60
CA SER A 16 -5.99 -21.33 13.03
C SER A 16 -4.76 -20.75 13.73
N VAL A 17 -4.85 -20.54 15.03
CA VAL A 17 -3.71 -20.03 15.81
C VAL A 17 -2.51 -20.96 15.72
N GLU A 18 -2.77 -22.29 15.73
CA GLU A 18 -1.76 -23.33 15.67
C GLU A 18 -1.00 -23.31 14.34
N GLU A 19 -1.65 -22.91 13.23
CA GLU A 19 -1.00 -22.82 11.94
C GLU A 19 -0.26 -21.48 11.77
N ARG A 20 -0.93 -20.36 12.01
CA ARG A 20 -0.34 -19.02 11.77
C ARG A 20 0.88 -18.69 12.61
N VAL A 21 1.11 -19.36 13.74
CA VAL A 21 2.33 -19.17 14.56
C VAL A 21 3.55 -19.91 14.01
N LYS A 22 3.39 -20.76 12.99
CA LYS A 22 4.48 -21.53 12.38
C LYS A 22 5.18 -20.80 11.24
N HIS A 23 4.63 -19.67 10.78
CA HIS A 23 5.15 -18.92 9.62
C HIS A 23 4.95 -17.42 9.74
N PHE A 24 5.54 -16.66 8.80
CA PHE A 24 5.42 -15.20 8.71
C PHE A 24 4.59 -14.74 7.51
N HIS A 25 3.93 -15.66 6.80
CA HIS A 25 3.05 -15.35 5.68
C HIS A 25 1.74 -14.73 6.13
N GLU A 26 1.01 -14.11 5.20
CA GLU A 26 -0.30 -13.55 5.45
C GLU A 26 -1.27 -14.66 5.89
N PHE A 27 -1.88 -14.50 7.06
CA PHE A 27 -2.78 -15.49 7.65
C PHE A 27 -4.27 -15.21 7.42
N LYS A 28 -4.57 -14.05 6.82
CA LYS A 28 -5.94 -13.72 6.38
C LYS A 28 -6.22 -14.39 5.05
N THR A 29 -7.20 -15.30 5.03
CA THR A 29 -7.62 -15.95 3.80
C THR A 29 -8.74 -15.18 3.10
N PRO A 30 -8.74 -15.17 1.74
CA PRO A 30 -9.78 -14.48 0.98
C PRO A 30 -11.17 -15.06 1.24
N LEU A 31 -12.18 -14.21 1.13
CA LEU A 31 -13.57 -14.64 1.06
C LEU A 31 -13.85 -15.34 -0.28
N THR A 32 -14.84 -16.22 -0.29
CA THR A 32 -15.33 -16.85 -1.53
C THR A 32 -16.02 -15.82 -2.45
N ALA A 33 -16.24 -16.19 -3.70
CA ALA A 33 -16.92 -15.30 -4.64
C ALA A 33 -18.38 -15.02 -4.21
N GLU A 34 -19.03 -16.00 -3.59
CA GLU A 34 -20.38 -15.92 -3.04
C GLU A 34 -20.43 -14.95 -1.85
N GLU A 35 -19.50 -15.09 -0.90
CA GLU A 35 -19.38 -14.22 0.26
C GLU A 35 -19.10 -12.76 -0.15
N ILE A 36 -18.22 -12.56 -1.15
CA ILE A 36 -17.95 -11.21 -1.67
C ILE A 36 -19.19 -10.62 -2.36
N HIS A 37 -19.95 -11.43 -3.10
CA HIS A 37 -21.19 -10.99 -3.70
C HIS A 37 -22.19 -10.55 -2.62
N GLU A 38 -22.34 -11.33 -1.54
CA GLU A 38 -23.18 -10.98 -0.40
C GLU A 38 -22.73 -9.66 0.26
N GLN A 39 -21.43 -9.47 0.45
CA GLN A 39 -20.90 -8.21 0.98
C GLN A 39 -21.22 -7.03 0.05
N ALA A 40 -21.14 -7.21 -1.28
CA ALA A 40 -21.48 -6.18 -2.26
C ALA A 40 -22.99 -5.86 -2.27
N LEU A 41 -23.84 -6.83 -1.98
CA LEU A 41 -25.31 -6.63 -1.84
C LEU A 41 -25.68 -5.76 -0.64
N ARG A 42 -24.85 -5.72 0.41
CA ARG A 42 -25.09 -4.85 1.58
C ARG A 42 -24.92 -3.37 1.27
N CYS A 43 -24.33 -3.01 0.12
CA CYS A 43 -24.12 -1.61 -0.25
C CYS A 43 -25.47 -0.93 -0.60
N LEU A 44 -25.79 0.14 0.12
CA LEU A 44 -27.04 0.90 -0.04
C LEU A 44 -27.08 1.78 -1.28
N HIS A 45 -26.03 1.88 -2.06
CA HIS A 45 -25.94 2.77 -3.23
C HIS A 45 -26.29 4.22 -2.92
N CYS A 46 -25.71 4.77 -1.85
CA CYS A 46 -25.99 6.12 -1.37
C CYS A 46 -25.73 7.17 -2.46
N GLY A 47 -26.70 8.07 -2.69
CA GLY A 47 -26.54 9.21 -3.58
C GLY A 47 -25.47 10.22 -3.07
N THR A 48 -25.28 10.27 -1.74
CA THR A 48 -24.15 10.98 -1.10
C THR A 48 -23.26 9.94 -0.42
N PRO A 49 -22.21 9.46 -1.11
CA PRO A 49 -21.40 8.35 -0.61
C PRO A 49 -20.39 8.81 0.43
N TYR A 50 -20.76 8.77 1.71
CA TYR A 50 -19.84 9.14 2.82
C TYR A 50 -18.57 8.28 2.85
N CYS A 51 -18.63 7.03 2.39
CA CYS A 51 -17.45 6.20 2.22
C CYS A 51 -16.41 6.81 1.26
N SER A 52 -16.84 7.45 0.18
CA SER A 52 -15.96 8.20 -0.73
C SER A 52 -15.41 9.45 -0.07
N SER A 53 -16.26 10.22 0.62
CA SER A 53 -15.87 11.46 1.29
C SER A 53 -14.90 11.21 2.46
N SER A 54 -15.02 10.06 3.14
CA SER A 54 -14.11 9.68 4.22
C SER A 54 -12.78 9.13 3.73
N CYS A 55 -12.66 8.78 2.46
CA CYS A 55 -11.43 8.26 1.87
C CYS A 55 -10.54 9.41 1.41
N PRO A 56 -9.28 9.56 1.89
CA PRO A 56 -8.38 10.60 1.42
C PRO A 56 -8.04 10.54 -0.07
N LEU A 57 -8.18 9.37 -0.69
CA LEU A 57 -8.00 9.17 -2.14
C LEU A 57 -9.29 9.41 -2.92
N HIS A 58 -10.40 9.71 -2.25
CA HIS A 58 -11.72 9.79 -2.85
C HIS A 58 -12.08 8.58 -3.72
N ASN A 59 -11.70 7.39 -3.24
CA ASN A 59 -12.10 6.12 -3.86
C ASN A 59 -13.62 6.05 -4.03
N ARG A 60 -14.07 5.22 -4.96
CA ARG A 60 -15.50 5.09 -5.33
C ARG A 60 -16.10 3.73 -4.92
N PRO A 61 -16.20 3.42 -3.60
CA PRO A 61 -16.68 2.12 -3.14
C PRO A 61 -18.08 1.76 -3.64
N VAL A 62 -18.97 2.74 -3.77
CA VAL A 62 -20.34 2.52 -4.26
C VAL A 62 -20.32 1.98 -5.68
N ASP A 63 -19.45 2.52 -6.55
CA ASP A 63 -19.38 2.10 -7.95
C ASP A 63 -18.83 0.70 -8.08
N TRP A 64 -17.68 0.40 -7.47
CA TRP A 64 -17.11 -0.95 -7.60
C TRP A 64 -17.93 -2.01 -6.87
N ASN A 65 -18.60 -1.70 -5.74
CA ASN A 65 -19.51 -2.63 -5.07
C ASN A 65 -20.69 -3.02 -6.00
N ARG A 66 -21.24 -2.03 -6.73
CA ARG A 66 -22.28 -2.30 -7.74
C ARG A 66 -21.76 -3.22 -8.85
N LEU A 67 -20.56 -2.92 -9.37
CA LEU A 67 -19.96 -3.71 -10.45
C LEU A 67 -19.64 -5.14 -9.99
N VAL A 68 -19.16 -5.33 -8.75
CA VAL A 68 -18.94 -6.66 -8.17
C VAL A 68 -20.26 -7.42 -8.02
N ARG A 69 -21.31 -6.76 -7.52
CA ARG A 69 -22.66 -7.33 -7.41
C ARG A 69 -23.21 -7.78 -8.77
N GLU A 70 -22.89 -7.04 -9.84
CA GLU A 70 -23.29 -7.35 -11.21
C GLU A 70 -22.36 -8.39 -11.88
N GLY A 71 -21.33 -8.89 -11.19
CA GLY A 71 -20.33 -9.82 -11.72
C GLY A 71 -19.32 -9.19 -12.69
N LYS A 72 -19.31 -7.87 -12.81
CA LYS A 72 -18.44 -7.09 -13.72
C LYS A 72 -17.08 -6.81 -13.08
N TRP A 73 -16.33 -7.86 -12.83
CA TRP A 73 -15.08 -7.80 -12.07
C TRP A 73 -13.99 -6.95 -12.73
N ARG A 74 -13.90 -6.98 -14.05
CA ARG A 74 -12.92 -6.17 -14.77
C ARG A 74 -13.23 -4.69 -14.66
N ASP A 75 -14.49 -4.32 -14.86
CA ASP A 75 -14.94 -2.93 -14.72
C ASP A 75 -14.77 -2.44 -13.27
N ALA A 76 -14.99 -3.33 -12.29
CA ALA A 76 -14.74 -3.03 -10.87
C ALA A 76 -13.24 -2.74 -10.61
N TRP A 77 -12.34 -3.52 -11.21
CA TRP A 77 -10.91 -3.26 -11.13
C TRP A 77 -10.53 -1.94 -11.81
N GLU A 78 -11.03 -1.66 -13.00
CA GLU A 78 -10.77 -0.39 -13.71
C GLU A 78 -11.28 0.80 -12.89
N CYS A 79 -12.46 0.69 -12.28
CA CYS A 79 -13.01 1.68 -11.37
C CYS A 79 -12.13 1.91 -10.13
N LEU A 80 -11.61 0.85 -9.52
CA LEU A 80 -10.71 0.91 -8.36
C LEU A 80 -9.34 1.50 -8.73
N ASN A 81 -8.76 1.05 -9.84
CA ASN A 81 -7.44 1.48 -10.30
C ASN A 81 -7.42 2.96 -10.74
N ALA A 82 -8.56 3.52 -11.11
CA ALA A 82 -8.66 4.92 -11.53
C ALA A 82 -8.31 5.93 -10.42
N THR A 83 -8.43 5.54 -9.15
CA THR A 83 -8.17 6.42 -8.00
C THR A 83 -7.12 5.87 -7.03
N ASN A 84 -6.73 4.59 -7.16
CA ASN A 84 -5.83 3.92 -6.24
C ASN A 84 -4.73 3.17 -7.00
N ASN A 85 -3.48 3.60 -6.84
CA ASN A 85 -2.33 2.96 -7.47
C ASN A 85 -2.00 1.59 -6.86
N PHE A 86 -2.26 1.40 -5.56
CA PHE A 86 -1.81 0.22 -4.81
C PHE A 86 -2.95 -0.43 -4.01
N PRO A 87 -4.02 -0.92 -4.68
CA PRO A 87 -5.13 -1.55 -3.97
C PRO A 87 -4.72 -2.80 -3.18
N GLU A 88 -3.69 -3.52 -3.61
CA GLU A 88 -3.13 -4.66 -2.88
C GLU A 88 -2.54 -4.26 -1.52
N VAL A 89 -2.08 -3.02 -1.38
CA VAL A 89 -1.56 -2.47 -0.13
C VAL A 89 -2.71 -1.94 0.73
N THR A 90 -3.55 -1.08 0.18
CA THR A 90 -4.65 -0.45 0.93
C THR A 90 -5.67 -1.48 1.42
N SER A 91 -5.98 -2.50 0.63
CA SER A 91 -6.89 -3.57 1.05
C SER A 91 -6.34 -4.47 2.18
N ARG A 92 -5.07 -4.32 2.55
CA ARG A 92 -4.43 -5.09 3.62
C ARG A 92 -4.10 -4.28 4.86
N ILE A 93 -3.69 -3.03 4.69
CA ILE A 93 -3.14 -2.23 5.81
C ILE A 93 -3.85 -0.88 6.03
N CYS A 94 -4.76 -0.47 5.17
CA CYS A 94 -5.52 0.76 5.37
C CYS A 94 -6.41 0.65 6.61
N PRO A 95 -6.53 1.71 7.44
CA PRO A 95 -7.46 1.75 8.57
C PRO A 95 -8.93 1.83 8.17
N CYS A 96 -9.25 1.84 6.87
CA CYS A 96 -10.60 1.76 6.31
C CYS A 96 -11.54 2.88 6.77
N LEU A 97 -11.10 4.14 6.64
CA LEU A 97 -11.95 5.31 6.91
C LEU A 97 -13.25 5.29 6.09
N CYS A 98 -13.23 4.67 4.91
CA CYS A 98 -14.42 4.44 4.10
C CYS A 98 -15.46 3.55 4.80
N GLU A 99 -15.04 2.54 5.55
CA GLU A 99 -15.94 1.71 6.34
C GLU A 99 -16.48 2.48 7.56
N ALA A 100 -15.61 3.25 8.24
CA ALA A 100 -16.03 4.11 9.34
C ALA A 100 -17.09 5.15 8.91
N GLY A 101 -17.02 5.63 7.67
CA GLY A 101 -18.01 6.55 7.09
C GLY A 101 -19.21 5.85 6.43
N CYS A 102 -19.33 4.53 6.50
CA CYS A 102 -20.39 3.81 5.82
C CYS A 102 -21.75 3.96 6.51
N THR A 103 -22.76 4.45 5.76
CA THR A 103 -24.13 4.64 6.30
C THR A 103 -24.86 3.34 6.63
N GLN A 104 -24.34 2.18 6.23
CA GLN A 104 -24.87 0.88 6.63
C GLN A 104 -24.85 0.69 8.16
N TYR A 105 -23.91 1.34 8.85
CA TYR A 105 -23.89 1.40 10.32
C TYR A 105 -25.18 1.93 10.96
N LEU A 106 -25.93 2.76 10.25
CA LEU A 106 -27.19 3.30 10.76
C LEU A 106 -28.34 2.28 10.72
N ILE A 107 -28.15 1.16 10.01
CA ILE A 107 -29.20 0.14 9.78
C ILE A 107 -28.84 -1.15 10.54
N GLU A 108 -27.60 -1.63 10.45
CA GLU A 108 -27.21 -2.97 10.94
C GLU A 108 -26.06 -2.95 11.95
N ASP A 109 -25.69 -1.80 12.47
CA ASP A 109 -24.54 -1.62 13.39
C ASP A 109 -23.22 -2.20 12.86
N SER A 110 -23.11 -2.29 11.51
CA SER A 110 -21.90 -2.77 10.84
C SER A 110 -21.77 -2.23 9.42
N ALA A 111 -20.57 -1.82 9.03
CA ALA A 111 -20.28 -1.34 7.68
C ALA A 111 -20.36 -2.44 6.61
N VAL A 112 -20.44 -2.04 5.35
CA VAL A 112 -20.10 -2.92 4.23
C VAL A 112 -18.63 -3.29 4.32
N GLY A 113 -18.27 -4.54 4.03
CA GLY A 113 -16.88 -5.01 3.96
C GLY A 113 -16.14 -4.44 2.75
N ILE A 114 -15.89 -3.13 2.74
CA ILE A 114 -15.28 -2.43 1.60
C ILE A 114 -13.86 -2.95 1.38
N GLN A 115 -13.10 -3.16 2.44
CA GLN A 115 -11.74 -3.67 2.38
C GLN A 115 -11.67 -5.10 1.83
N THR A 116 -12.59 -5.97 2.21
CA THR A 116 -12.65 -7.35 1.71
C THR A 116 -12.99 -7.38 0.23
N ILE A 117 -13.90 -6.51 -0.21
CA ILE A 117 -14.27 -6.37 -1.63
C ILE A 117 -13.09 -5.82 -2.43
N GLU A 118 -12.44 -4.74 -1.96
CA GLU A 118 -11.25 -4.15 -2.58
C GLU A 118 -10.15 -5.20 -2.78
N ARG A 119 -9.83 -5.98 -1.74
CA ARG A 119 -8.85 -7.06 -1.81
C ARG A 119 -9.22 -8.10 -2.87
N SER A 120 -10.47 -8.51 -2.91
CA SER A 120 -10.93 -9.51 -3.89
C SER A 120 -10.85 -9.00 -5.32
N ILE A 121 -11.12 -7.71 -5.56
CA ILE A 121 -10.99 -7.09 -6.88
C ILE A 121 -9.53 -7.12 -7.33
N ILE A 122 -8.60 -6.63 -6.51
CA ILE A 122 -7.18 -6.53 -6.93
C ILE A 122 -6.49 -7.88 -7.02
N ASP A 123 -6.74 -8.81 -6.09
CA ASP A 123 -6.15 -10.14 -6.13
C ASP A 123 -6.64 -10.92 -7.37
N ARG A 124 -7.92 -10.77 -7.74
CA ARG A 124 -8.47 -11.30 -8.99
C ARG A 124 -7.84 -10.63 -10.21
N ALA A 125 -7.65 -9.30 -10.20
CA ALA A 125 -7.07 -8.57 -11.32
C ALA A 125 -5.64 -9.04 -11.63
N TRP A 126 -4.81 -9.23 -10.61
CA TRP A 126 -3.48 -9.81 -10.76
C TRP A 126 -3.53 -11.25 -11.29
N LYS A 127 -4.36 -12.09 -10.68
CA LYS A 127 -4.51 -13.49 -11.11
C LYS A 127 -5.00 -13.62 -12.55
N SER A 128 -5.84 -12.71 -13.00
CA SER A 128 -6.40 -12.69 -14.36
C SER A 128 -5.48 -11.99 -15.38
N GLY A 129 -4.33 -11.43 -14.96
CA GLY A 129 -3.40 -10.72 -15.83
C GLY A 129 -3.96 -9.39 -16.39
N TRP A 130 -4.91 -8.77 -15.69
CA TRP A 130 -5.46 -7.47 -16.10
C TRP A 130 -4.53 -6.33 -15.74
N VAL A 131 -3.78 -6.46 -14.65
CA VAL A 131 -2.78 -5.47 -14.23
C VAL A 131 -1.58 -5.60 -15.16
N LYS A 132 -1.38 -4.60 -15.99
CA LYS A 132 -0.27 -4.54 -16.97
C LYS A 132 0.42 -3.19 -16.90
N PRO A 133 1.69 -3.10 -17.33
CA PRO A 133 2.36 -1.82 -17.47
C PRO A 133 1.62 -0.90 -18.45
N GLU A 134 1.42 0.34 -18.03
CA GLU A 134 0.81 1.41 -18.84
C GLU A 134 1.93 2.32 -19.38
N VAL A 135 2.48 1.96 -20.55
CA VAL A 135 3.57 2.70 -21.16
C VAL A 135 3.00 3.83 -22.00
N PRO A 136 3.35 5.10 -21.75
CA PRO A 136 2.86 6.22 -22.54
C PRO A 136 3.39 6.20 -23.96
N LEU A 137 2.55 6.55 -24.93
CA LEU A 137 2.91 6.62 -26.34
C LEU A 137 3.89 7.77 -26.63
N ILE A 138 3.80 8.85 -25.86
CA ILE A 138 4.59 10.08 -26.05
C ILE A 138 5.35 10.37 -24.76
N ARG A 139 6.64 10.65 -24.89
CA ARG A 139 7.47 11.14 -23.80
C ARG A 139 7.57 12.65 -23.85
N THR A 140 7.40 13.30 -22.70
CA THR A 140 7.46 14.77 -22.58
C THR A 140 8.89 15.31 -22.62
N GLY A 141 9.88 14.46 -22.39
CA GLY A 141 11.28 14.85 -22.20
C GLY A 141 11.57 15.51 -20.85
N LYS A 142 10.57 15.78 -20.02
CA LYS A 142 10.73 16.34 -18.69
C LYS A 142 11.23 15.31 -17.71
N LYS A 143 12.27 15.68 -16.94
CA LYS A 143 12.88 14.85 -15.89
C LYS A 143 12.30 15.22 -14.54
N VAL A 144 11.79 14.24 -13.81
CA VAL A 144 11.27 14.45 -12.46
C VAL A 144 12.00 13.55 -11.48
N ALA A 145 12.55 14.14 -10.42
CA ALA A 145 13.10 13.42 -9.28
C ALA A 145 12.04 13.23 -8.21
N VAL A 146 11.89 12.01 -7.70
CA VAL A 146 11.07 11.69 -6.53
C VAL A 146 11.98 11.22 -5.43
N ILE A 147 12.01 11.93 -4.30
CA ILE A 147 12.88 11.63 -3.18
C ILE A 147 12.09 10.84 -2.13
N GLY A 148 12.40 9.54 -2.05
CA GLY A 148 11.73 8.57 -1.20
C GLY A 148 10.79 7.66 -2.00
N SER A 149 10.89 6.36 -1.72
CA SER A 149 10.11 5.29 -2.36
C SER A 149 8.99 4.75 -1.47
N GLY A 150 8.54 5.50 -0.48
CA GLY A 150 7.34 5.16 0.29
C GLY A 150 6.08 5.18 -0.60
N PRO A 151 4.90 4.82 -0.07
CA PRO A 151 3.67 4.70 -0.88
C PRO A 151 3.32 6.00 -1.63
N SER A 152 3.53 7.16 -1.04
CA SER A 152 3.26 8.45 -1.69
C SER A 152 4.22 8.73 -2.85
N GLY A 153 5.52 8.47 -2.65
CA GLY A 153 6.54 8.66 -3.69
C GLY A 153 6.32 7.70 -4.86
N LEU A 154 6.03 6.43 -4.57
CA LEU A 154 5.74 5.43 -5.61
C LEU A 154 4.47 5.78 -6.40
N ALA A 155 3.38 6.20 -5.74
CA ALA A 155 2.16 6.59 -6.43
C ALA A 155 2.40 7.79 -7.35
N CYS A 156 3.09 8.82 -6.86
CA CYS A 156 3.47 9.98 -7.64
C CYS A 156 4.36 9.59 -8.84
N ALA A 157 5.39 8.77 -8.61
CA ALA A 157 6.30 8.33 -9.66
C ALA A 157 5.58 7.55 -10.76
N GLN A 158 4.65 6.66 -10.39
CA GLN A 158 3.88 5.89 -11.35
C GLN A 158 3.00 6.78 -12.23
N GLN A 159 2.24 7.70 -11.62
CA GLN A 159 1.37 8.61 -12.38
C GLN A 159 2.19 9.50 -13.32
N LEU A 160 3.27 10.09 -12.84
CA LEU A 160 4.15 10.91 -13.67
C LEU A 160 4.77 10.14 -14.85
N ALA A 161 5.15 8.87 -14.62
CA ALA A 161 5.69 8.02 -15.70
C ALA A 161 4.63 7.70 -16.76
N ARG A 162 3.37 7.43 -16.34
CA ARG A 162 2.23 7.21 -17.24
C ARG A 162 1.86 8.45 -18.04
N GLU A 163 2.05 9.65 -17.47
CA GLU A 163 1.91 10.94 -18.17
C GLU A 163 3.11 11.25 -19.13
N GLY A 164 4.08 10.35 -19.21
CA GLY A 164 5.19 10.43 -20.16
C GLY A 164 6.44 11.14 -19.65
N HIS A 165 6.51 11.48 -18.37
CA HIS A 165 7.72 12.08 -17.79
C HIS A 165 8.82 11.03 -17.58
N LEU A 166 10.07 11.49 -17.55
CA LEU A 166 11.26 10.70 -17.23
C LEU A 166 11.44 10.75 -15.70
N VAL A 167 11.01 9.71 -14.99
CA VAL A 167 10.96 9.71 -13.54
C VAL A 167 12.10 8.90 -12.95
N THR A 168 12.82 9.50 -12.00
CA THR A 168 13.83 8.81 -11.17
C THR A 168 13.42 8.91 -9.72
N VAL A 169 13.30 7.76 -9.07
CA VAL A 169 13.04 7.64 -7.63
C VAL A 169 14.36 7.40 -6.91
N PHE A 170 14.74 8.30 -6.02
CA PHE A 170 15.88 8.15 -5.14
C PHE A 170 15.44 7.56 -3.80
N GLU A 171 16.04 6.45 -3.41
CA GLU A 171 15.75 5.77 -2.14
C GLU A 171 17.05 5.53 -1.38
N LYS A 172 17.11 5.98 -0.13
CA LYS A 172 18.28 5.82 0.72
C LYS A 172 18.52 4.36 1.15
N ASN A 173 17.48 3.56 1.21
CA ASN A 173 17.58 2.14 1.52
C ASN A 173 17.94 1.32 0.27
N ASP A 174 18.41 0.12 0.50
CA ASP A 174 18.74 -0.87 -0.54
C ASP A 174 17.51 -1.49 -1.20
N ARG A 175 16.30 -1.18 -0.69
CA ARG A 175 15.00 -1.66 -1.18
C ARG A 175 14.01 -0.51 -1.28
N ALA A 176 13.24 -0.50 -2.38
CA ALA A 176 12.12 0.42 -2.54
C ALA A 176 10.89 -0.06 -1.77
N GLY A 177 10.01 0.89 -1.40
CA GLY A 177 8.75 0.63 -0.72
C GLY A 177 8.61 1.31 0.63
N GLY A 178 9.70 1.91 1.16
CA GLY A 178 9.69 2.57 2.46
C GLY A 178 9.20 1.64 3.58
N LEU A 179 8.31 2.12 4.43
CA LEU A 179 7.74 1.30 5.52
C LEU A 179 6.89 0.12 5.05
N MET A 180 6.37 0.11 3.82
CA MET A 180 5.70 -1.07 3.27
C MET A 180 6.68 -2.24 3.14
N ALA A 181 7.92 -1.96 2.70
CA ALA A 181 8.95 -2.96 2.52
C ALA A 181 9.67 -3.32 3.82
N LEU A 182 9.96 -2.34 4.69
CA LEU A 182 10.86 -2.51 5.84
C LEU A 182 10.18 -2.37 7.21
N GLY A 183 8.99 -1.77 7.30
CA GLY A 183 8.33 -1.53 8.59
C GLY A 183 7.11 -2.41 8.84
N ILE A 184 6.41 -2.85 7.81
CA ILE A 184 5.20 -3.67 7.93
C ILE A 184 5.59 -5.15 7.88
N PRO A 185 5.22 -5.96 8.89
CA PRO A 185 5.53 -7.39 8.89
C PRO A 185 4.85 -8.14 7.73
N ASP A 186 5.49 -9.22 7.26
CA ASP A 186 5.01 -10.04 6.13
C ASP A 186 3.61 -10.61 6.37
N PHE A 187 3.29 -11.00 7.60
CA PHE A 187 1.95 -11.51 7.93
C PHE A 187 0.82 -10.47 7.78
N LYS A 188 1.15 -9.19 7.53
CA LYS A 188 0.22 -8.11 7.18
C LYS A 188 0.29 -7.71 5.72
N LEU A 189 1.49 -7.73 5.14
CA LEU A 189 1.74 -7.34 3.75
C LEU A 189 3.00 -8.07 3.25
N GLU A 190 2.81 -9.13 2.51
CA GLU A 190 3.89 -9.90 1.92
C GLU A 190 4.67 -9.09 0.89
N LYS A 191 6.01 -9.18 0.92
CA LYS A 191 6.88 -8.37 0.06
C LYS A 191 6.77 -8.69 -1.43
N PRO A 192 6.49 -9.93 -1.87
CA PRO A 192 6.23 -10.20 -3.28
C PRO A 192 5.10 -9.35 -3.89
N LEU A 193 4.14 -8.87 -3.08
CA LEU A 193 3.10 -7.95 -3.55
C LEU A 193 3.67 -6.58 -3.94
N ILE A 194 4.69 -6.12 -3.22
CA ILE A 194 5.40 -4.88 -3.49
C ILE A 194 6.32 -5.08 -4.70
N ASP A 195 7.09 -6.17 -4.71
CA ASP A 195 8.07 -6.46 -5.74
C ASP A 195 7.43 -6.50 -7.13
N ARG A 196 6.31 -7.23 -7.29
CA ARG A 196 5.59 -7.28 -8.58
C ARG A 196 5.11 -5.89 -9.04
N ARG A 197 4.73 -5.01 -8.11
CA ARG A 197 4.32 -3.64 -8.42
C ARG A 197 5.53 -2.80 -8.86
N LEU A 198 6.66 -2.94 -8.21
CA LEU A 198 7.90 -2.26 -8.61
C LEU A 198 8.36 -2.70 -9.99
N GLU A 199 8.24 -3.99 -10.32
CA GLU A 199 8.55 -4.48 -11.68
C GLU A 199 7.60 -3.88 -12.72
N GLN A 200 6.32 -3.76 -12.44
CA GLN A 200 5.38 -3.05 -13.31
C GLN A 200 5.81 -1.59 -13.53
N MET A 201 6.15 -0.87 -12.45
CA MET A 201 6.58 0.54 -12.54
C MET A 201 7.88 0.69 -13.34
N LYS A 202 8.84 -0.23 -13.19
CA LYS A 202 10.05 -0.26 -14.04
C LYS A 202 9.68 -0.43 -15.52
N ALA A 203 8.76 -1.32 -15.81
CA ALA A 203 8.27 -1.53 -17.19
C ALA A 203 7.50 -0.31 -17.72
N GLU A 204 6.88 0.50 -16.88
CA GLU A 204 6.26 1.80 -17.21
C GLU A 204 7.30 2.92 -17.44
N GLY A 205 8.57 2.68 -17.08
CA GLY A 205 9.70 3.58 -17.31
C GLY A 205 10.17 4.36 -16.08
N VAL A 206 9.77 3.95 -14.88
CA VAL A 206 10.33 4.51 -13.63
C VAL A 206 11.72 3.93 -13.38
N THR A 207 12.70 4.82 -13.17
CA THR A 207 14.06 4.45 -12.74
C THR A 207 14.18 4.52 -11.23
N PHE A 208 14.85 3.54 -10.62
CA PHE A 208 15.09 3.49 -9.18
C PHE A 208 16.58 3.58 -8.87
N GLU A 209 16.99 4.59 -8.11
CA GLU A 209 18.33 4.79 -7.56
C GLU A 209 18.33 4.41 -6.08
N LEU A 210 18.51 3.10 -5.80
CA LEU A 210 18.52 2.53 -4.46
C LEU A 210 19.87 2.75 -3.76
N GLY A 211 19.87 2.79 -2.43
CA GLY A 211 21.05 3.07 -1.62
C GLY A 211 21.58 4.49 -1.83
N THR A 212 20.74 5.38 -2.35
CA THR A 212 21.11 6.76 -2.71
C THR A 212 20.27 7.75 -1.91
N ALA A 213 20.92 8.48 -1.04
CA ALA A 213 20.29 9.56 -0.30
C ALA A 213 20.50 10.91 -1.00
N VAL A 214 19.55 11.79 -0.84
CA VAL A 214 19.60 13.17 -1.34
C VAL A 214 19.59 14.12 -0.15
N GLY A 215 20.58 14.99 -0.06
CA GLY A 215 20.70 15.94 1.05
C GLY A 215 22.09 16.51 1.26
N THR A 216 22.44 16.77 2.51
CA THR A 216 23.77 17.24 2.91
C THR A 216 24.70 16.06 3.22
N ASP A 217 26.02 16.30 3.23
CA ASP A 217 27.08 15.29 3.45
C ASP A 217 27.05 14.61 4.85
N LYS A 218 26.21 15.13 5.74
CA LYS A 218 26.05 14.58 7.09
C LYS A 218 24.80 13.73 7.16
N PHE A 219 24.99 12.44 6.96
CA PHE A 219 23.97 11.45 7.27
C PHE A 219 24.08 11.07 8.74
N ASP A 220 22.96 11.17 9.47
CA ASP A 220 22.83 10.39 10.69
C ASP A 220 22.92 8.91 10.28
N GLU A 221 24.00 8.26 10.68
CA GLU A 221 24.18 6.81 10.54
C GLU A 221 23.20 6.05 11.46
N GLY A 222 21.91 6.44 11.37
CA GLY A 222 20.85 5.81 12.12
C GLY A 222 20.50 4.44 11.52
N VAL A 223 19.92 3.59 12.33
CA VAL A 223 19.46 2.23 12.02
C VAL A 223 18.57 2.16 10.74
N HIS A 224 18.09 3.28 10.25
CA HIS A 224 17.19 3.39 9.12
C HIS A 224 17.81 3.84 7.80
N SER A 225 19.11 4.10 7.75
CA SER A 225 19.76 4.52 6.52
C SER A 225 20.80 3.51 6.05
N PHE A 226 20.57 2.96 4.86
CA PHE A 226 21.48 2.06 4.16
C PHE A 226 22.06 2.73 2.91
N ALA A 227 22.14 4.05 2.92
CA ALA A 227 22.68 4.82 1.81
C ALA A 227 24.18 4.51 1.64
N LYS A 228 24.53 4.12 0.42
CA LYS A 228 25.91 3.91 -0.03
C LYS A 228 26.45 5.14 -0.75
N LYS A 229 25.55 6.05 -1.14
CA LYS A 229 25.83 7.26 -1.90
C LYS A 229 24.96 8.40 -1.39
N VAL A 230 25.55 9.58 -1.31
CA VAL A 230 24.83 10.83 -1.05
C VAL A 230 24.96 11.73 -2.26
N ILE A 231 23.85 12.30 -2.71
CA ILE A 231 23.81 13.30 -3.77
C ILE A 231 23.39 14.63 -3.14
N PRO A 232 24.13 15.73 -3.36
CA PRO A 232 23.73 17.05 -2.92
C PRO A 232 22.34 17.44 -3.48
N ALA A 233 21.51 18.06 -2.67
CA ALA A 233 20.18 18.49 -3.10
C ALA A 233 20.24 19.48 -4.28
N GLU A 234 21.27 20.32 -4.30
CA GLU A 234 21.54 21.30 -5.36
C GLU A 234 21.79 20.62 -6.73
N ASP A 235 22.44 19.45 -6.72
CA ASP A 235 22.69 18.68 -7.95
C ASP A 235 21.36 18.13 -8.51
N VAL A 236 20.49 17.63 -7.64
CA VAL A 236 19.17 17.13 -8.05
C VAL A 236 18.31 18.28 -8.57
N ILE A 237 18.31 19.44 -7.91
CA ILE A 237 17.56 20.63 -8.34
C ILE A 237 18.08 21.13 -9.71
N ARG A 238 19.39 21.05 -9.98
CA ARG A 238 19.98 21.47 -11.24
C ARG A 238 19.65 20.50 -12.38
N ASP A 239 19.65 19.18 -12.12
CA ASP A 239 19.65 18.14 -13.16
C ASP A 239 18.24 17.66 -13.54
N PHE A 240 17.21 18.04 -12.77
CA PHE A 240 15.81 17.71 -12.98
C PHE A 240 14.93 18.93 -13.16
N ASP A 241 13.88 18.81 -13.99
CA ASP A 241 12.89 19.88 -14.22
C ASP A 241 11.97 20.10 -13.02
N ALA A 242 11.75 19.06 -12.21
CA ALA A 242 10.96 19.13 -10.99
C ALA A 242 11.45 18.12 -9.95
N VAL A 243 11.24 18.43 -8.66
CA VAL A 243 11.60 17.56 -7.55
C VAL A 243 10.40 17.39 -6.63
N VAL A 244 10.07 16.15 -6.30
CA VAL A 244 9.00 15.79 -5.36
C VAL A 244 9.63 15.24 -4.09
N LEU A 245 9.28 15.82 -2.95
CA LEU A 245 9.73 15.36 -1.64
C LEU A 245 8.69 14.40 -1.03
N ALA A 246 9.03 13.13 -0.94
CA ALA A 246 8.21 12.07 -0.37
C ALA A 246 8.97 11.30 0.74
N LEU A 247 9.66 12.07 1.61
CA LEU A 247 10.68 11.61 2.55
C LEU A 247 10.13 10.77 3.71
N GLY A 248 8.81 10.78 3.94
CA GLY A 248 8.20 10.17 5.11
C GLY A 248 8.49 10.94 6.41
N SER A 249 8.37 10.26 7.54
CA SER A 249 8.63 10.82 8.87
C SER A 249 9.26 9.75 9.74
N GLU A 250 10.57 9.79 9.92
CA GLU A 250 11.32 8.78 10.67
C GLU A 250 11.73 9.24 12.07
N ALA A 251 11.67 10.55 12.35
CA ALA A 251 11.94 11.05 13.68
C ALA A 251 10.89 10.56 14.69
N PRO A 252 11.26 9.74 15.67
CA PRO A 252 10.31 9.16 16.60
C PRO A 252 9.80 10.20 17.59
N ARG A 253 8.53 10.09 17.98
CA ARG A 253 8.01 10.75 19.18
C ARG A 253 8.19 9.82 20.35
N ASP A 254 9.16 10.13 21.20
CA ASP A 254 9.48 9.29 22.34
C ASP A 254 8.81 9.77 23.62
N LEU A 255 8.54 8.82 24.54
CA LEU A 255 7.95 9.11 25.86
C LEU A 255 9.06 9.33 26.89
N LYS A 256 9.05 10.49 27.55
CA LYS A 256 9.98 10.81 28.64
C LYS A 256 9.40 10.31 29.97
N VAL A 257 9.47 9.01 30.22
CA VAL A 257 8.96 8.36 31.43
C VAL A 257 10.03 7.49 32.08
N PRO A 258 9.98 7.24 33.39
CA PRO A 258 10.90 6.32 34.05
C PRO A 258 10.87 4.93 33.41
N GLY A 259 12.05 4.34 33.19
CA GLY A 259 12.19 3.02 32.58
C GLY A 259 12.18 3.01 31.05
N ARG A 260 12.11 4.18 30.37
CA ARG A 260 12.19 4.25 28.91
C ARG A 260 13.54 3.71 28.37
N ASP A 261 14.59 3.85 29.14
CA ASP A 261 15.96 3.39 28.86
C ASP A 261 16.21 1.93 29.27
N ALA A 262 15.20 1.23 29.78
CA ALA A 262 15.34 -0.16 30.17
C ALA A 262 15.66 -1.07 28.97
N LYS A 263 16.50 -2.09 29.20
CA LYS A 263 16.81 -3.11 28.18
C LYS A 263 15.52 -3.79 27.68
N GLY A 264 15.38 -3.88 26.36
CA GLY A 264 14.20 -4.48 25.71
C GLY A 264 13.10 -3.48 25.34
N VAL A 265 13.30 -2.18 25.64
CA VAL A 265 12.38 -1.12 25.20
C VAL A 265 12.93 -0.48 23.93
N TYR A 266 12.29 -0.76 22.80
CA TYR A 266 12.69 -0.28 21.48
C TYR A 266 11.68 0.70 20.90
N LEU A 267 12.12 1.54 19.98
CA LEU A 267 11.22 2.28 19.09
C LEU A 267 10.60 1.32 18.06
N ALA A 268 9.31 1.49 17.79
CA ALA A 268 8.56 0.54 16.97
C ALA A 268 9.16 0.37 15.57
N VAL A 269 9.54 1.47 14.91
CA VAL A 269 10.10 1.40 13.54
C VAL A 269 11.45 0.72 13.53
N ASP A 270 12.31 0.95 14.52
CA ASP A 270 13.62 0.31 14.67
C ASP A 270 13.46 -1.20 14.79
N TYR A 271 12.58 -1.62 15.71
CA TYR A 271 12.31 -3.03 15.95
C TYR A 271 11.69 -3.71 14.71
N LEU A 272 10.68 -3.12 14.12
CA LEU A 272 10.02 -3.69 12.95
C LEU A 272 10.94 -3.77 11.74
N THR A 273 11.80 -2.76 11.54
CA THR A 273 12.78 -2.77 10.45
C THR A 273 13.83 -3.86 10.66
N SER A 274 14.35 -4.02 11.89
CA SER A 274 15.33 -5.06 12.18
C SER A 274 14.75 -6.46 11.98
N VAL A 275 13.54 -6.71 12.49
CA VAL A 275 12.86 -8.00 12.34
C VAL A 275 12.56 -8.31 10.87
N THR A 276 12.07 -7.32 10.11
CA THR A 276 11.76 -7.51 8.69
C THR A 276 13.02 -7.79 7.89
N ARG A 277 14.12 -7.08 8.18
CA ARG A 277 15.42 -7.35 7.52
C ARG A 277 15.94 -8.73 7.85
N SER A 278 15.96 -9.13 9.12
CA SER A 278 16.36 -10.47 9.54
C SER A 278 15.56 -11.55 8.80
N LEU A 279 14.24 -11.39 8.69
CA LEU A 279 13.41 -12.31 7.91
C LEU A 279 13.83 -12.36 6.42
N LEU A 280 13.99 -11.19 5.79
CA LEU A 280 14.23 -11.10 4.34
C LEU A 280 15.65 -11.50 3.94
N ASP A 281 16.64 -11.12 4.75
CA ASP A 281 18.05 -11.29 4.42
C ASP A 281 18.59 -12.66 4.83
N SER A 282 18.15 -13.19 5.98
CA SER A 282 18.73 -14.39 6.59
C SER A 282 17.69 -15.45 6.99
N LYS A 283 16.39 -15.18 6.89
CA LYS A 283 15.31 -16.02 7.46
C LYS A 283 15.51 -16.26 8.95
N PHE A 284 15.91 -15.20 9.66
CA PHE A 284 16.25 -15.22 11.08
C PHE A 284 17.50 -16.04 11.47
N ALA A 285 18.39 -16.33 10.51
CA ALA A 285 19.64 -17.03 10.82
C ALA A 285 20.68 -16.14 11.53
N ASP A 286 20.46 -14.85 11.56
CA ASP A 286 21.32 -13.83 12.21
C ASP A 286 20.97 -13.60 13.70
N GLY A 287 19.96 -14.26 14.24
CA GLY A 287 19.61 -14.27 15.65
C GLY A 287 18.38 -13.48 16.02
#